data_c1d0683c506cbc0c210fd07c6a5352f8
#
_entry.id   c1d0683c506cbc0c210fd07c6a5352f8
#
_cell.length_a   1.000
_cell.length_b   1.000
_cell.length_c   1.000
_cell.angle_alpha   90.00
_cell.angle_beta   90.00
_cell.angle_gamma   90.00
#
_symmetry.space_group_name_H-M   'P 1'
#
loop_
_entity.id
_entity.type
_entity.pdbx_description
1 polymer ?
#
loop_
_entity_poly.entity_id
_entity_poly.type
_entity_poly.pdbx_seq_one_letter_code
_entity_poly.pdbx_strand_id
1 'polypeptide(L)' 'MLLSPRQELILRKVVEADQATGQPVGSKTLAEDPELDCKPSTVRAELAVLEEQGLITHPHTSAGRVPTDAGRRF' A
#
# COMPACT_ATOMS: atom_id res chain seq x y z
N MET A 1 15.13 2.01 8.32
CA MET A 1 14.49 2.01 7.02
C MET A 1 13.80 3.36 6.78
N LEU A 2 14.17 4.02 5.68
CA LEU A 2 13.61 5.33 5.36
C LEU A 2 12.66 5.21 4.18
N LEU A 3 11.46 5.74 4.34
CA LEU A 3 10.48 5.84 3.27
C LEU A 3 10.30 7.31 2.91
N SER A 4 10.01 7.57 1.63
CA SER A 4 9.61 8.91 1.22
C SER A 4 8.25 9.24 1.81
N PRO A 5 7.88 10.53 1.90
CA PRO A 5 6.55 10.90 2.39
C PRO A 5 5.42 10.22 1.62
N ARG A 6 5.59 10.06 0.31
CA ARG A 6 4.60 9.38 -0.52
C ARG A 6 4.50 7.90 -0.15
N GLN A 7 5.64 7.24 0.06
CA GLN A 7 5.66 5.83 0.45
C GLN A 7 5.02 5.63 1.81
N GLU A 8 5.30 6.51 2.76
CA GLU A 8 4.67 6.45 4.08
C GLU A 8 3.16 6.61 3.98
N LEU A 9 2.71 7.54 3.16
CA LEU A 9 1.28 7.78 2.98
C LEU A 9 0.61 6.57 2.35
N ILE A 10 1.22 5.98 1.32
CA ILE A 10 0.66 4.80 0.67
C ILE A 10 0.59 3.63 1.66
N LEU A 11 1.65 3.41 2.42
CA LEU A 11 1.65 2.36 3.44
C LEU A 11 0.53 2.58 4.45
N ARG A 12 0.36 3.82 4.92
CA ARG A 12 -0.70 4.13 5.86
C ARG A 12 -2.07 3.83 5.27
N LYS A 13 -2.29 4.17 3.98
CA LYS A 13 -3.55 3.89 3.32
C LYS A 13 -3.82 2.40 3.20
N VAL A 14 -2.79 1.60 2.95
CA VAL A 14 -2.92 0.15 2.89
C VAL A 14 -3.32 -0.40 4.27
N VAL A 15 -2.67 0.09 5.33
CA VAL A 15 -2.98 -0.32 6.69
C VAL A 15 -4.42 0.07 7.06
N GLU A 16 -4.81 1.30 6.73
CA GLU A 16 -6.17 1.78 7.02
C GLU A 16 -7.22 0.95 6.30
N ALA A 17 -6.98 0.62 5.04
CA ALA A 17 -7.92 -0.20 4.26
C ALA A 17 -8.07 -1.59 4.87
N ASP A 18 -6.95 -2.18 5.30
CA ASP A 18 -6.96 -3.48 5.95
C ASP A 18 -7.78 -3.44 7.24
N GLN A 19 -7.59 -2.40 8.04
CA GLN A 19 -8.32 -2.25 9.30
C GLN A 19 -9.81 -1.99 9.07
N ALA A 20 -10.14 -1.26 8.02
CA ALA A 20 -11.52 -0.89 7.75
C ALA A 20 -12.32 -2.02 7.13
N THR A 21 -11.73 -2.79 6.22
CA THR A 21 -12.47 -3.77 5.43
C THR A 21 -11.95 -5.19 5.55
N GLY A 22 -10.69 -5.36 5.95
CA GLY A 22 -10.04 -6.66 5.96
C GLY A 22 -9.76 -7.19 4.56
N GLN A 23 -9.92 -6.36 3.52
CA GLN A 23 -9.74 -6.77 2.14
C GLN A 23 -8.49 -6.15 1.53
N PRO A 24 -7.79 -6.85 0.62
CA PRO A 24 -6.65 -6.26 -0.07
C PRO A 24 -7.07 -5.04 -0.88
N VAL A 25 -6.18 -4.05 -0.96
CA VAL A 25 -6.45 -2.82 -1.71
C VAL A 25 -5.53 -2.74 -2.92
N GLY A 26 -6.10 -2.39 -4.07
CA GLY A 26 -5.35 -2.31 -5.32
C GLY A 26 -4.83 -0.90 -5.61
N SER A 27 -3.91 -0.82 -6.57
CA SER A 27 -3.31 0.45 -6.96
C SER A 27 -4.35 1.43 -7.51
N LYS A 28 -5.35 0.93 -8.22
CA LYS A 28 -6.40 1.78 -8.77
C LYS A 28 -7.20 2.46 -7.66
N THR A 29 -7.59 1.69 -6.66
CA THR A 29 -8.34 2.22 -5.52
C THR A 29 -7.51 3.25 -4.76
N LEU A 30 -6.23 2.96 -4.55
CA LEU A 30 -5.34 3.91 -3.88
C LEU A 30 -5.17 5.18 -4.70
N ALA A 31 -5.06 5.06 -6.03
CA ALA A 31 -4.89 6.22 -6.89
C ALA A 31 -6.10 7.13 -6.91
N GLU A 32 -7.27 6.61 -6.55
CA GLU A 32 -8.50 7.40 -6.46
C GLU A 32 -8.55 8.23 -5.18
N ASP A 33 -7.66 7.98 -4.23
CA ASP A 33 -7.61 8.75 -2.99
C ASP A 33 -7.04 10.13 -3.26
N PRO A 34 -7.79 11.22 -2.95
CA PRO A 34 -7.32 12.58 -3.25
C PRO A 34 -6.00 12.93 -2.54
N GLU A 35 -5.72 12.32 -1.41
CA GLU A 35 -4.49 12.62 -0.66
C GLU A 35 -3.24 12.14 -1.37
N LEU A 36 -3.34 11.09 -2.21
CA LEU A 36 -2.17 10.56 -2.89
C LEU A 36 -1.77 11.37 -4.12
N ASP A 37 -2.75 11.90 -4.83
CA ASP A 37 -2.54 12.77 -5.99
C ASP A 37 -1.49 12.20 -6.97
N CYS A 38 -1.63 10.92 -7.31
CA CYS A 38 -0.73 10.29 -8.28
C CYS A 38 -1.47 9.24 -9.10
N LYS A 39 -0.87 8.91 -10.24
CA LYS A 39 -1.45 7.96 -11.19
C LYS A 39 -1.36 6.54 -10.67
N PRO A 40 -2.23 5.63 -11.13
CA PRO A 40 -2.13 4.22 -10.73
C PRO A 40 -0.77 3.59 -11.01
N SER A 41 -0.11 3.97 -12.12
CA SER A 41 1.22 3.45 -12.44
C SER A 41 2.25 3.89 -11.40
N THR A 42 2.15 5.12 -10.90
CA THR A 42 3.03 5.62 -9.84
C THR A 42 2.76 4.88 -8.53
N VAL A 43 1.49 4.70 -8.19
CA VAL A 43 1.13 3.95 -6.98
C VAL A 43 1.66 2.53 -7.06
N ARG A 44 1.54 1.89 -8.23
CA ARG A 44 2.02 0.52 -8.42
C ARG A 44 3.54 0.44 -8.22
N ALA A 45 4.29 1.42 -8.73
CA ALA A 45 5.73 1.46 -8.55
C ALA A 45 6.11 1.61 -7.08
N GLU A 46 5.41 2.47 -6.34
CA GLU A 46 5.67 2.65 -4.92
C GLU A 46 5.29 1.42 -4.11
N LEU A 47 4.19 0.76 -4.48
CA LEU A 47 3.80 -0.50 -3.83
C LEU A 47 4.88 -1.56 -4.02
N ALA A 48 5.51 -1.62 -5.20
CA ALA A 48 6.59 -2.58 -5.45
C ALA A 48 7.77 -2.33 -4.51
N VAL A 49 8.11 -1.07 -4.26
CA VAL A 49 9.18 -0.73 -3.33
C VAL A 49 8.82 -1.16 -1.91
N LEU A 50 7.60 -0.88 -1.47
CA LEU A 50 7.15 -1.28 -0.13
C LEU A 50 7.13 -2.79 0.03
N GLU A 51 6.73 -3.51 -1.01
CA GLU A 51 6.71 -4.96 -0.98
C GLU A 51 8.12 -5.53 -0.90
N GLU A 52 9.05 -4.95 -1.64
CA GLU A 52 10.46 -5.33 -1.60
C GLU A 52 11.06 -5.17 -0.21
N GLN A 53 10.60 -4.17 0.54
CA GLN A 53 11.07 -3.92 1.89
C GLN A 53 10.32 -4.73 2.95
N GLY A 54 9.39 -5.58 2.53
CA GLY A 54 8.67 -6.47 3.44
C GLY A 54 7.59 -5.78 4.25
N LEU A 55 7.15 -4.59 3.85
CA LEU A 55 6.13 -3.84 4.59
C LEU A 55 4.71 -4.18 4.14
N ILE A 56 4.56 -4.62 2.91
CA ILE A 56 3.28 -5.08 2.38
C ILE A 56 3.50 -6.37 1.59
N THR A 57 2.42 -7.08 1.34
CA THR A 57 2.44 -8.27 0.50
C THR A 57 1.10 -8.38 -0.20
N HIS A 58 0.96 -9.36 -1.10
CA HIS A 58 -0.33 -9.60 -1.72
C HIS A 58 -0.70 -11.07 -1.57
N PRO A 59 -1.97 -11.36 -1.24
CA PRO A 59 -2.47 -12.74 -1.19
C PRO A 59 -2.42 -13.34 -2.58
N HIS A 60 -2.17 -14.65 -2.68
CA HIS A 60 -2.07 -15.27 -4.00
C HIS A 60 -3.39 -15.31 -4.76
N THR A 61 -4.50 -15.00 -4.14
CA THR A 61 -5.80 -14.99 -4.80
C THR A 61 -6.23 -13.58 -5.21
N SER A 62 -5.37 -12.57 -5.04
CA SER A 62 -5.77 -11.19 -5.29
C SER A 62 -4.58 -10.38 -5.78
N ALA A 63 -4.86 -9.41 -6.65
CA ALA A 63 -3.87 -8.44 -7.09
C ALA A 63 -3.70 -7.30 -6.08
N GLY A 64 -4.57 -7.21 -5.07
CA GLY A 64 -4.49 -6.17 -4.06
C GLY A 64 -3.36 -6.39 -3.07
N ARG A 65 -3.15 -5.43 -2.19
CA ARG A 65 -2.08 -5.47 -1.19
C ARG A 65 -2.64 -5.43 0.22
N VAL A 66 -1.96 -6.12 1.14
CA VAL A 66 -2.25 -6.07 2.57
C VAL A 66 -0.95 -5.78 3.30
N PRO A 67 -1.00 -5.17 4.50
CA PRO A 67 0.23 -4.93 5.24
C PRO A 67 0.75 -6.21 5.86
N THR A 68 2.07 -6.29 6.00
CA THR A 68 2.70 -7.32 6.83
C THR A 68 2.70 -6.85 8.28
N ASP A 69 3.15 -7.71 9.20
CA ASP A 69 3.32 -7.29 10.59
C ASP A 69 4.29 -6.11 10.70
N ALA A 70 5.37 -6.15 9.91
CA ALA A 70 6.33 -5.05 9.88
C ALA A 70 5.68 -3.76 9.37
N GLY A 71 4.81 -3.87 8.36
CA GLY A 71 4.10 -2.71 7.84
C GLY A 71 3.15 -2.10 8.86
N ARG A 72 2.47 -2.94 9.63
CA ARG A 72 1.56 -2.45 10.67
C ARG A 72 2.29 -1.75 11.81
N ARG A 73 3.54 -2.17 12.07
CA ARG A 73 4.34 -1.58 13.15
C ARG A 73 5.12 -0.35 12.70
N PHE A 74 5.23 -0.13 11.41
CA PHE A 74 5.94 1.02 10.87
C PHE A 74 5.14 2.28 11.12
#